data_2475c8e278121d62b4e84849c26bee30
#
_entry.id   2475c8e278121d62b4e84849c26bee30
#
_cell.length_a   1.000
_cell.length_b   1.000
_cell.length_c   1.000
_cell.angle_alpha   90.00
_cell.angle_beta   90.00
_cell.angle_gamma   90.00
#
_symmetry.space_group_name_H-M   'P 1'
#
loop_
_entity.id
_entity.type
_entity.pdbx_description
1 polymer ?
#
loop_
_entity_poly.entity_id
_entity_poly.type
_entity_poly.pdbx_seq_one_letter_code
_entity_poly.pdbx_strand_id
1 'polypeptide(L)'
;MEGTDPVNKKLAAALSGGAVLVLALSGCSDDSNDKLNSWAKQVCDKVQPQAKKIESANAAIQKETSDNSAPADVQKTDSKAFQDMSDAYKAIGDAVDKAGAPNVDGGEKKQQDAVKELDKISTSYADLKKQVDKLDTDDQAKFAEGLKGIAGSLDKLSQSGSDALKNLEEGDVGKAMAKQESCKSASATPSGS
;
A
#
# COMPACT_ATOMS: atom_id res chain seq x y z
N MET A 1 25.91 -64.89 -38.34
CA MET A 1 27.02 -64.42 -39.15
C MET A 1 27.36 -63.06 -38.62
N GLU A 2 28.21 -62.98 -37.60
CA GLU A 2 29.67 -62.75 -37.68
C GLU A 2 29.94 -61.43 -38.38
N GLY A 3 30.72 -60.56 -37.83
CA GLY A 3 31.79 -60.58 -36.87
C GLY A 3 32.07 -59.14 -36.43
N THR A 4 32.42 -59.04 -35.21
CA THR A 4 33.80 -58.81 -34.67
C THR A 4 34.49 -57.51 -35.06
N ASP A 5 34.68 -56.75 -33.97
CA ASP A 5 35.77 -55.79 -33.64
C ASP A 5 37.11 -55.88 -34.42
N PRO A 6 38.04 -54.99 -34.27
CA PRO A 6 38.50 -54.42 -32.98
C PRO A 6 39.04 -52.96 -33.00
N VAL A 7 39.00 -52.38 -31.81
CA VAL A 7 39.99 -51.55 -31.10
C VAL A 7 41.23 -51.08 -31.92
N ASN A 8 41.47 -49.76 -31.90
CA ASN A 8 42.85 -49.32 -31.69
C ASN A 8 42.98 -48.03 -30.90
N LYS A 9 43.69 -48.21 -29.83
CA LYS A 9 44.28 -47.21 -28.93
C LYS A 9 45.25 -46.31 -29.70
N LYS A 10 45.38 -45.13 -29.22
CA LYS A 10 46.59 -44.38 -28.84
C LYS A 10 46.50 -42.91 -29.23
N LEU A 11 46.64 -42.16 -28.17
CA LEU A 11 47.58 -41.07 -27.89
C LEU A 11 47.25 -39.73 -28.57
N ALA A 12 47.28 -38.66 -27.97
CA ALA A 12 47.98 -38.05 -26.88
C ALA A 12 47.56 -36.59 -26.78
N ALA A 13 47.45 -36.13 -25.58
CA ALA A 13 47.77 -34.81 -25.09
C ALA A 13 47.88 -33.63 -26.06
N ALA A 14 47.03 -32.64 -25.88
CA ALA A 14 47.47 -31.26 -25.95
C ALA A 14 46.69 -30.44 -24.91
N LEU A 15 47.39 -30.04 -23.90
CA LEU A 15 47.05 -28.98 -22.96
C LEU A 15 46.85 -27.69 -23.73
N SER A 16 45.63 -27.13 -23.69
CA SER A 16 45.46 -25.70 -23.87
C SER A 16 44.46 -25.27 -22.85
N GLY A 17 44.96 -24.56 -21.85
CA GLY A 17 44.20 -23.91 -20.81
C GLY A 17 43.27 -22.89 -21.43
N GLY A 18 41.97 -23.19 -21.37
CA GLY A 18 40.91 -22.25 -21.49
C GLY A 18 40.39 -22.01 -20.06
N ALA A 19 40.88 -20.94 -19.42
CA ALA A 19 40.26 -20.43 -18.23
C ALA A 19 38.85 -20.03 -18.62
N VAL A 20 37.88 -20.89 -18.31
CA VAL A 20 36.47 -20.50 -18.28
C VAL A 20 36.34 -19.57 -17.08
N LEU A 21 36.51 -18.27 -17.34
CA LEU A 21 35.97 -17.22 -16.47
C LEU A 21 34.46 -17.38 -16.49
N VAL A 22 33.95 -18.24 -15.63
CA VAL A 22 32.56 -18.17 -15.18
C VAL A 22 32.49 -16.86 -14.39
N LEU A 23 32.18 -15.79 -15.10
CA LEU A 23 31.68 -14.57 -14.48
C LEU A 23 30.39 -14.99 -13.76
N ALA A 24 30.49 -15.23 -12.48
CA ALA A 24 29.39 -15.28 -11.57
C ALA A 24 28.76 -13.87 -11.54
N LEU A 25 27.88 -13.60 -12.51
CA LEU A 25 26.98 -12.44 -12.55
C LEU A 25 25.77 -12.65 -11.64
N SER A 26 25.88 -13.43 -10.60
CA SER A 26 24.77 -13.75 -9.68
C SER A 26 24.79 -12.94 -8.38
N GLY A 27 25.70 -11.98 -8.21
CA GLY A 27 25.82 -11.23 -6.95
C GLY A 27 24.98 -9.96 -6.83
N CYS A 28 24.55 -9.34 -7.93
CA CYS A 28 23.88 -8.03 -7.85
C CYS A 28 22.33 -8.10 -7.82
N SER A 29 21.73 -9.18 -8.30
CA SER A 29 20.25 -9.32 -8.30
C SER A 29 19.69 -9.69 -6.92
N ASP A 30 20.41 -10.49 -6.14
CA ASP A 30 19.94 -10.95 -4.83
C ASP A 30 19.96 -9.79 -3.82
N ASP A 31 21.05 -9.02 -3.77
CA ASP A 31 21.18 -7.86 -2.87
C ASP A 31 20.11 -6.78 -3.14
N SER A 32 19.74 -6.55 -4.40
CA SER A 32 18.72 -5.57 -4.77
C SER A 32 17.32 -6.05 -4.37
N ASN A 33 17.04 -7.33 -4.57
CA ASN A 33 15.77 -7.95 -4.16
C ASN A 33 15.64 -7.99 -2.64
N ASP A 34 16.71 -8.27 -1.91
CA ASP A 34 16.71 -8.30 -0.45
C ASP A 34 16.47 -6.92 0.14
N LYS A 35 17.08 -5.88 -0.42
CA LYS A 35 16.81 -4.48 -0.03
C LYS A 35 15.36 -4.09 -0.28
N LEU A 36 14.82 -4.45 -1.44
CA LEU A 36 13.42 -4.16 -1.79
C LEU A 36 12.45 -4.92 -0.90
N ASN A 37 12.70 -6.21 -0.62
CA ASN A 37 11.90 -7.00 0.30
C ASN A 37 11.96 -6.46 1.73
N SER A 38 13.11 -5.99 2.20
CA SER A 38 13.29 -5.36 3.50
C SER A 38 12.54 -4.05 3.60
N TRP A 39 12.59 -3.21 2.57
CA TRP A 39 11.81 -1.98 2.44
C TRP A 39 10.30 -2.30 2.50
N ALA A 40 9.84 -3.24 1.67
CA ALA A 40 8.45 -3.65 1.64
C ALA A 40 7.96 -4.16 3.01
N LYS A 41 8.76 -4.98 3.69
CA LYS A 41 8.45 -5.46 5.04
C LYS A 41 8.30 -4.31 6.02
N GLN A 42 9.23 -3.36 6.04
CA GLN A 42 9.20 -2.20 6.92
C GLN A 42 7.95 -1.35 6.71
N VAL A 43 7.57 -1.09 5.45
CA VAL A 43 6.35 -0.34 5.12
C VAL A 43 5.12 -1.13 5.51
N CYS A 44 4.99 -2.40 5.09
CA CYS A 44 3.82 -3.23 5.36
C CYS A 44 3.54 -3.40 6.86
N ASP A 45 4.57 -3.61 7.68
CA ASP A 45 4.43 -3.76 9.15
C ASP A 45 3.89 -2.47 9.81
N LYS A 46 4.11 -1.31 9.21
CA LYS A 46 3.58 -0.02 9.69
C LYS A 46 2.21 0.32 9.11
N VAL A 47 1.95 -0.10 7.88
CA VAL A 47 0.66 0.11 7.19
C VAL A 47 -0.44 -0.75 7.80
N GLN A 48 -0.16 -2.01 8.13
CA GLN A 48 -1.16 -2.96 8.64
C GLN A 48 -2.00 -2.43 9.82
N PRO A 49 -1.42 -1.90 10.92
CA PRO A 49 -2.21 -1.37 12.03
C PRO A 49 -3.04 -0.14 11.63
N GLN A 50 -2.58 0.64 10.66
CA GLN A 50 -3.32 1.80 10.17
C GLN A 50 -4.50 1.39 9.29
N ALA A 51 -4.32 0.39 8.43
CA ALA A 51 -5.42 -0.18 7.64
C ALA A 51 -6.56 -0.71 8.55
N LYS A 52 -6.22 -1.39 9.64
CA LYS A 52 -7.20 -1.82 10.65
C LYS A 52 -7.93 -0.66 11.33
N LYS A 53 -7.25 0.47 11.58
CA LYS A 53 -7.90 1.67 12.12
C LYS A 53 -8.89 2.26 11.12
N ILE A 54 -8.51 2.35 9.84
CA ILE A 54 -9.38 2.82 8.76
C ILE A 54 -10.62 1.91 8.64
N GLU A 55 -10.41 0.60 8.66
CA GLU A 55 -11.50 -0.38 8.64
C GLU A 55 -12.45 -0.19 9.83
N SER A 56 -11.91 -0.06 11.04
CA SER A 56 -12.70 0.17 12.25
C SER A 56 -13.48 1.48 12.21
N ALA A 57 -12.89 2.54 11.65
CA ALA A 57 -13.55 3.83 11.48
C ALA A 57 -14.70 3.74 10.47
N ASN A 58 -14.50 3.08 9.33
CA ASN A 58 -15.53 2.81 8.35
C ASN A 58 -16.69 1.98 8.94
N ALA A 59 -16.36 0.93 9.69
CA ALA A 59 -17.37 0.09 10.35
C ALA A 59 -18.18 0.88 11.40
N ALA A 60 -17.56 1.82 12.11
CA ALA A 60 -18.25 2.70 13.05
C ALA A 60 -19.26 3.61 12.35
N ILE A 61 -18.88 4.25 11.24
CA ILE A 61 -19.77 5.06 10.41
C ILE A 61 -20.95 4.21 9.92
N GLN A 62 -20.69 3.05 9.33
CA GLN A 62 -21.74 2.17 8.80
C GLN A 62 -22.73 1.72 9.89
N LYS A 63 -22.22 1.39 11.07
CA LYS A 63 -23.06 0.98 12.20
C LYS A 63 -23.97 2.10 12.70
N GLU A 64 -23.48 3.34 12.70
CA GLU A 64 -24.22 4.50 13.20
C GLU A 64 -25.17 5.09 12.15
N THR A 65 -24.92 4.82 10.86
CA THR A 65 -25.81 5.26 9.76
C THR A 65 -27.05 4.37 9.72
N SER A 66 -27.97 4.58 10.64
CA SER A 66 -29.29 3.94 10.65
C SER A 66 -30.38 5.02 10.70
N ASP A 67 -31.55 4.69 10.17
CA ASP A 67 -32.71 5.64 10.09
C ASP A 67 -33.19 6.20 11.44
N ASN A 68 -32.73 5.57 12.54
CA ASN A 68 -33.13 5.94 13.91
C ASN A 68 -32.00 6.56 14.73
N SER A 69 -30.83 6.79 14.16
CA SER A 69 -29.71 7.39 14.89
C SER A 69 -29.93 8.88 15.13
N ALA A 70 -29.65 9.34 16.35
CA ALA A 70 -29.73 10.76 16.66
C ALA A 70 -28.65 11.55 15.94
N PRO A 71 -28.92 12.73 15.36
CA PRO A 71 -27.94 13.56 14.67
C PRO A 71 -26.64 13.78 15.46
N ALA A 72 -26.76 14.02 16.78
CA ALA A 72 -25.62 14.22 17.65
C ALA A 72 -24.69 12.97 17.79
N ASP A 73 -25.28 11.77 17.79
CA ASP A 73 -24.51 10.52 17.87
C ASP A 73 -23.80 10.24 16.54
N VAL A 74 -24.49 10.45 15.41
CA VAL A 74 -23.90 10.38 14.07
C VAL A 74 -22.74 11.36 13.94
N GLN A 75 -22.95 12.64 14.30
CA GLN A 75 -21.92 13.67 14.26
C GLN A 75 -20.68 13.26 15.06
N LYS A 76 -20.87 12.78 16.29
CA LYS A 76 -19.78 12.35 17.17
C LYS A 76 -19.01 11.17 16.59
N THR A 77 -19.73 10.19 16.04
CA THR A 77 -19.12 8.99 15.45
C THR A 77 -18.33 9.34 14.19
N ASP A 78 -18.92 10.12 13.28
CA ASP A 78 -18.28 10.52 12.04
C ASP A 78 -17.07 11.43 12.30
N SER A 79 -17.19 12.38 13.24
CA SER A 79 -16.08 13.23 13.65
C SER A 79 -14.88 12.41 14.13
N LYS A 80 -15.14 11.42 15.00
CA LYS A 80 -14.09 10.52 15.48
C LYS A 80 -13.51 9.66 14.35
N ALA A 81 -14.35 9.11 13.52
CA ALA A 81 -13.95 8.25 12.41
C ALA A 81 -13.05 9.01 11.43
N PHE A 82 -13.41 10.24 11.04
CA PHE A 82 -12.59 11.07 10.17
C PHE A 82 -11.26 11.49 10.81
N GLN A 83 -11.24 11.72 12.13
CA GLN A 83 -9.99 11.95 12.84
C GLN A 83 -9.08 10.70 12.79
N ASP A 84 -9.65 9.52 13.09
CA ASP A 84 -8.91 8.25 13.09
C ASP A 84 -8.35 7.94 11.68
N MET A 85 -9.11 8.22 10.62
CA MET A 85 -8.67 8.07 9.22
C MET A 85 -7.56 9.08 8.87
N SER A 86 -7.73 10.36 9.23
CA SER A 86 -6.70 11.38 9.01
C SER A 86 -5.36 10.96 9.65
N ASP A 87 -5.40 10.56 10.92
CA ASP A 87 -4.21 10.13 11.66
C ASP A 87 -3.60 8.85 11.06
N ALA A 88 -4.42 7.92 10.59
CA ALA A 88 -3.97 6.68 9.97
C ALA A 88 -3.25 6.96 8.63
N TYR A 89 -3.83 7.77 7.74
CA TYR A 89 -3.21 8.12 6.47
C TYR A 89 -1.91 8.91 6.66
N LYS A 90 -1.88 9.82 7.65
CA LYS A 90 -0.64 10.50 8.01
C LYS A 90 0.43 9.52 8.47
N ALA A 91 0.08 8.58 9.34
CA ALA A 91 1.02 7.57 9.84
C ALA A 91 1.53 6.64 8.73
N ILE A 92 0.71 6.34 7.71
CA ILE A 92 1.13 5.59 6.52
C ILE A 92 2.13 6.43 5.71
N GLY A 93 1.83 7.71 5.47
CA GLY A 93 2.75 8.65 4.79
C GLY A 93 4.09 8.75 5.49
N ASP A 94 4.08 8.95 6.81
CA ASP A 94 5.28 8.99 7.65
C ASP A 94 6.07 7.66 7.60
N ALA A 95 5.40 6.53 7.48
CA ALA A 95 6.05 5.22 7.36
C ALA A 95 6.75 5.04 6.01
N VAL A 96 6.11 5.45 4.91
CA VAL A 96 6.68 5.42 3.56
C VAL A 96 7.87 6.40 3.48
N ASP A 97 7.74 7.58 4.06
CA ASP A 97 8.83 8.57 4.08
C ASP A 97 10.05 8.06 4.86
N LYS A 98 9.84 7.51 6.05
CA LYS A 98 10.90 6.93 6.88
C LYS A 98 11.58 5.71 6.27
N ALA A 99 10.85 4.93 5.49
CA ALA A 99 11.42 3.79 4.76
C ALA A 99 12.33 4.24 3.61
N GLY A 100 12.19 5.48 3.16
CA GLY A 100 12.92 6.04 2.02
C GLY A 100 12.45 5.47 0.68
N ALA A 101 13.24 5.73 -0.35
CA ALA A 101 12.92 5.26 -1.70
C ALA A 101 13.10 3.73 -1.82
N PRO A 102 12.16 3.01 -2.44
CA PRO A 102 12.36 1.62 -2.80
C PRO A 102 13.49 1.50 -3.83
N ASN A 103 14.29 0.45 -3.71
CA ASN A 103 15.45 0.21 -4.59
C ASN A 103 15.00 -0.31 -5.97
N VAL A 104 14.35 0.56 -6.73
CA VAL A 104 13.88 0.34 -8.11
C VAL A 104 14.07 1.60 -8.94
N ASP A 105 14.03 1.46 -10.26
CA ASP A 105 14.07 2.62 -11.16
C ASP A 105 12.91 3.59 -10.87
N GLY A 106 13.24 4.87 -10.68
CA GLY A 106 12.28 5.91 -10.32
C GLY A 106 11.71 5.79 -8.90
N GLY A 107 12.33 4.99 -8.03
CA GLY A 107 11.86 4.73 -6.67
C GLY A 107 11.71 5.98 -5.82
N GLU A 108 12.63 6.95 -5.95
CA GLU A 108 12.55 8.24 -5.24
C GLU A 108 11.28 9.02 -5.62
N LYS A 109 10.99 9.12 -6.92
CA LYS A 109 9.78 9.80 -7.39
C LYS A 109 8.52 9.08 -6.93
N LYS A 110 8.49 7.75 -7.00
CA LYS A 110 7.36 6.93 -6.52
C LYS A 110 7.10 7.16 -5.04
N GLN A 111 8.13 7.17 -4.22
CA GLN A 111 8.04 7.43 -2.78
C GLN A 111 7.52 8.84 -2.49
N GLN A 112 8.09 9.87 -3.12
CA GLN A 112 7.68 11.26 -2.92
C GLN A 112 6.23 11.51 -3.35
N ASP A 113 5.81 10.97 -4.50
CA ASP A 113 4.43 11.09 -4.99
C ASP A 113 3.44 10.39 -4.05
N ALA A 114 3.79 9.20 -3.53
CA ALA A 114 2.96 8.48 -2.58
C ALA A 114 2.83 9.21 -1.23
N VAL A 115 3.93 9.72 -0.67
CA VAL A 115 3.90 10.51 0.57
C VAL A 115 3.03 11.75 0.40
N LYS A 116 3.22 12.50 -0.69
CA LYS A 116 2.41 13.68 -0.98
C LYS A 116 0.92 13.35 -1.10
N GLU A 117 0.58 12.23 -1.71
CA GLU A 117 -0.82 11.83 -1.85
C GLU A 117 -1.43 11.40 -0.51
N LEU A 118 -0.69 10.63 0.29
CA LEU A 118 -1.11 10.23 1.64
C LEU A 118 -1.34 11.44 2.55
N ASP A 119 -0.49 12.47 2.47
CA ASP A 119 -0.66 13.72 3.20
C ASP A 119 -1.92 14.49 2.76
N LYS A 120 -2.23 14.50 1.46
CA LYS A 120 -3.47 15.09 0.95
C LYS A 120 -4.70 14.35 1.44
N ILE A 121 -4.68 13.00 1.41
CA ILE A 121 -5.77 12.18 1.92
C ILE A 121 -5.99 12.46 3.40
N SER A 122 -4.91 12.47 4.20
CA SER A 122 -4.95 12.83 5.63
C SER A 122 -5.60 14.20 5.85
N THR A 123 -5.15 15.22 5.12
CA THR A 123 -5.70 16.58 5.19
C THR A 123 -7.17 16.61 4.81
N SER A 124 -7.58 15.88 3.78
CA SER A 124 -8.97 15.80 3.34
C SER A 124 -9.88 15.22 4.42
N TYR A 125 -9.44 14.15 5.12
CA TYR A 125 -10.21 13.61 6.25
C TYR A 125 -10.27 14.59 7.43
N ALA A 126 -9.20 15.32 7.74
CA ALA A 126 -9.22 16.37 8.76
C ALA A 126 -10.21 17.50 8.39
N ASP A 127 -10.35 17.82 7.11
CA ASP A 127 -11.31 18.81 6.63
C ASP A 127 -12.76 18.27 6.67
N LEU A 128 -12.97 16.99 6.36
CA LEU A 128 -14.27 16.33 6.52
C LEU A 128 -14.71 16.33 8.00
N LYS A 129 -13.80 16.05 8.92
CA LYS A 129 -14.05 16.18 10.36
C LYS A 129 -14.53 17.59 10.70
N LYS A 130 -13.83 18.63 10.26
CA LYS A 130 -14.23 20.03 10.51
C LYS A 130 -15.61 20.36 9.91
N GLN A 131 -15.97 19.73 8.80
CA GLN A 131 -17.29 19.92 8.19
C GLN A 131 -18.37 19.26 9.04
N VAL A 132 -18.18 18.00 9.46
CA VAL A 132 -19.14 17.28 10.28
C VAL A 132 -19.32 17.95 11.65
N ASP A 133 -18.25 18.45 12.28
CA ASP A 133 -18.28 19.14 13.57
C ASP A 133 -19.16 20.43 13.53
N LYS A 134 -19.41 20.99 12.36
CA LYS A 134 -20.20 22.22 12.16
C LYS A 134 -21.65 21.96 11.80
N LEU A 135 -22.06 20.70 11.62
CA LEU A 135 -23.44 20.39 11.28
C LEU A 135 -24.37 20.73 12.45
N ASP A 136 -25.53 21.26 12.11
CA ASP A 136 -26.59 21.61 13.07
C ASP A 136 -27.32 20.32 13.48
N THR A 137 -27.09 19.84 14.70
CA THR A 137 -27.70 18.62 15.23
C THR A 137 -29.11 18.83 15.77
N ASP A 138 -29.54 20.08 15.93
CA ASP A 138 -30.88 20.44 16.42
C ASP A 138 -31.90 20.45 15.27
N ASP A 139 -31.44 20.57 14.02
CA ASP A 139 -32.29 20.55 12.82
C ASP A 139 -31.95 19.32 11.96
N GLN A 140 -32.74 18.27 12.07
CA GLN A 140 -32.53 17.00 11.38
C GLN A 140 -32.46 17.15 9.84
N ALA A 141 -33.24 18.07 9.26
CA ALA A 141 -33.27 18.26 7.81
C ALA A 141 -31.94 18.90 7.33
N LYS A 142 -31.46 19.93 8.04
CA LYS A 142 -30.17 20.57 7.76
C LYS A 142 -29.02 19.64 8.02
N PHE A 143 -29.09 18.83 9.07
CA PHE A 143 -28.08 17.81 9.37
C PHE A 143 -27.96 16.81 8.22
N ALA A 144 -29.06 16.25 7.74
CA ALA A 144 -29.12 15.32 6.63
C ALA A 144 -28.58 15.94 5.32
N GLU A 145 -28.90 17.21 5.04
CA GLU A 145 -28.37 17.94 3.87
C GLU A 145 -26.85 18.12 3.99
N GLY A 146 -26.35 18.46 5.18
CA GLY A 146 -24.92 18.59 5.44
C GLY A 146 -24.17 17.28 5.27
N LEU A 147 -24.71 16.15 5.77
CA LEU A 147 -24.13 14.82 5.56
C LEU A 147 -24.06 14.45 4.07
N LYS A 148 -25.09 14.80 3.29
CA LYS A 148 -25.06 14.59 1.84
C LYS A 148 -23.93 15.36 1.16
N GLY A 149 -23.63 16.58 1.62
CA GLY A 149 -22.45 17.35 1.17
C GLY A 149 -21.13 16.66 1.50
N ILE A 150 -21.03 16.08 2.69
CA ILE A 150 -19.85 15.30 3.15
C ILE A 150 -19.69 14.04 2.29
N ALA A 151 -20.78 13.31 2.02
CA ALA A 151 -20.75 12.13 1.14
C ALA A 151 -20.21 12.47 -0.26
N GLY A 152 -20.65 13.58 -0.85
CA GLY A 152 -20.12 14.06 -2.13
C GLY A 152 -18.63 14.44 -2.08
N SER A 153 -18.12 14.83 -0.92
CA SER A 153 -16.68 15.10 -0.74
C SER A 153 -15.87 13.80 -0.58
N LEU A 154 -16.44 12.80 0.09
CA LEU A 154 -15.85 11.44 0.19
C LEU A 154 -15.77 10.77 -1.18
N ASP A 155 -16.79 10.89 -2.03
CA ASP A 155 -16.76 10.35 -3.40
C ASP A 155 -15.61 10.96 -4.22
N LYS A 156 -15.41 12.27 -4.13
CA LYS A 156 -14.28 12.95 -4.79
C LYS A 156 -12.94 12.47 -4.25
N LEU A 157 -12.84 12.30 -2.92
CA LEU A 157 -11.61 11.82 -2.29
C LEU A 157 -11.27 10.40 -2.74
N SER A 158 -12.26 9.51 -2.82
CA SER A 158 -12.06 8.12 -3.27
C SER A 158 -11.56 8.03 -4.72
N GLN A 159 -11.96 8.99 -5.58
CA GLN A 159 -11.54 9.05 -6.97
C GLN A 159 -10.14 9.66 -7.16
N SER A 160 -9.74 10.59 -6.28
CA SER A 160 -8.50 11.36 -6.44
C SER A 160 -7.25 10.68 -5.86
N GLY A 161 -7.40 9.77 -4.89
CA GLY A 161 -6.28 9.25 -4.09
C GLY A 161 -5.61 7.99 -4.63
N SER A 162 -6.02 7.45 -5.79
CA SER A 162 -5.59 6.10 -6.17
C SER A 162 -4.33 6.02 -7.03
N ASP A 163 -3.99 7.05 -7.79
CA ASP A 163 -2.97 6.92 -8.85
C ASP A 163 -1.54 6.87 -8.30
N ALA A 164 -1.19 7.73 -7.35
CA ALA A 164 0.16 7.72 -6.78
C ALA A 164 0.45 6.46 -5.95
N LEU A 165 -0.57 5.95 -5.23
CA LEU A 165 -0.46 4.71 -4.48
C LEU A 165 -0.36 3.50 -5.41
N LYS A 166 -1.17 3.45 -6.47
CA LYS A 166 -1.06 2.42 -7.51
C LYS A 166 0.33 2.44 -8.17
N ASN A 167 0.84 3.64 -8.52
CA ASN A 167 2.16 3.78 -9.10
C ASN A 167 3.27 3.29 -8.14
N LEU A 168 3.13 3.49 -6.83
CA LEU A 168 4.06 2.95 -5.84
C LEU A 168 4.01 1.42 -5.83
N GLU A 169 2.81 0.84 -5.88
CA GLU A 169 2.57 -0.60 -5.81
C GLU A 169 2.79 -1.32 -7.16
N GLU A 170 3.07 -0.60 -8.25
CA GLU A 170 3.33 -1.21 -9.55
C GLU A 170 4.71 -1.85 -9.66
N GLY A 171 4.80 -2.90 -10.47
CA GLY A 171 6.04 -3.56 -10.82
C GLY A 171 6.66 -4.35 -9.67
N ASP A 172 7.95 -4.20 -9.45
CA ASP A 172 8.69 -4.99 -8.46
C ASP A 172 8.39 -4.59 -7.02
N VAL A 173 8.02 -3.32 -6.79
CA VAL A 173 7.56 -2.85 -5.47
C VAL A 173 6.30 -3.61 -5.04
N GLY A 174 5.28 -3.66 -5.88
CA GLY A 174 4.06 -4.40 -5.59
C GLY A 174 4.29 -5.89 -5.39
N LYS A 175 5.17 -6.50 -6.20
CA LYS A 175 5.56 -7.90 -6.00
C LYS A 175 6.26 -8.14 -4.66
N ALA A 176 7.10 -7.20 -4.21
CA ALA A 176 7.78 -7.29 -2.92
C ALA A 176 6.78 -7.10 -1.75
N MET A 177 5.85 -6.15 -1.87
CA MET A 177 4.78 -5.92 -0.89
C MET A 177 3.81 -7.12 -0.80
N ALA A 178 3.42 -7.70 -1.92
CA ALA A 178 2.55 -8.88 -1.97
C ALA A 178 3.15 -10.13 -1.31
N LYS A 179 4.47 -10.21 -1.14
CA LYS A 179 5.14 -11.26 -0.38
C LYS A 179 5.02 -11.09 1.14
N GLN A 180 4.72 -9.88 1.62
CA GLN A 180 4.65 -9.57 3.06
C GLN A 180 3.27 -9.92 3.61
N GLU A 181 3.22 -10.76 4.66
CA GLU A 181 1.96 -11.16 5.31
C GLU A 181 1.19 -9.94 5.86
N SER A 182 1.90 -8.94 6.38
CA SER A 182 1.30 -7.71 6.88
C SER A 182 0.59 -6.88 5.80
N CYS A 183 1.07 -6.91 4.55
CA CYS A 183 0.37 -6.26 3.44
C CYS A 183 -0.82 -7.08 2.93
N LYS A 184 -0.74 -8.41 2.91
CA LYS A 184 -1.87 -9.27 2.52
C LYS A 184 -3.09 -9.04 3.41
N SER A 185 -2.87 -8.91 4.72
CA SER A 185 -3.95 -8.64 5.67
C SER A 185 -4.50 -7.21 5.59
N ALA A 186 -3.72 -6.25 5.08
CA ALA A 186 -4.18 -4.88 4.86
C ALA A 186 -5.01 -4.74 3.57
N SER A 187 -4.75 -5.57 2.56
CA SER A 187 -5.46 -5.57 1.26
C SER A 187 -6.78 -6.35 1.28
N ALA A 188 -7.03 -7.12 2.34
CA ALA A 188 -8.24 -7.93 2.50
C ALA A 188 -9.48 -7.12 2.94
N THR A 189 -9.40 -5.79 2.96
CA THR A 189 -10.53 -4.91 3.29
C THR A 189 -11.56 -5.00 2.16
N PRO A 190 -12.80 -5.42 2.42
CA PRO A 190 -13.83 -5.47 1.39
C PRO A 190 -14.10 -4.05 0.88
N SER A 191 -13.90 -3.85 -0.42
CA SER A 191 -14.47 -2.70 -1.13
C SER A 191 -15.97 -2.79 -0.91
N GLY A 192 -16.52 -1.90 -0.10
CA GLY A 192 -17.95 -1.83 0.17
C GLY A 192 -18.70 -1.66 -1.14
N SER A 193 -19.60 -2.59 -1.39
CA SER A 193 -20.63 -2.54 -2.46
C SER A 193 -21.71 -1.57 -2.06
#